data_3279a7032c668507abccb45f48bd2778
#
_entry.id   3279a7032c668507abccb45f48bd2778
#
_cell.length_a   1.000
_cell.length_b   1.000
_cell.length_c   1.000
_cell.angle_alpha   90.00
_cell.angle_beta   90.00
_cell.angle_gamma   90.00
#
_symmetry.space_group_name_H-M   'P 1'
#
loop_
_entity.id
_entity.type
_entity.pdbx_description
1 polymer ?
#
loop_
_entity_poly.entity_id
_entity_poly.type
_entity_poly.pdbx_seq_one_letter_code
_entity_poly.pdbx_strand_id
1 'polypeptide(L)'
;MQSPDGDIIDCVLTHKQPAFDHPLLRGQKPLDDHPEIPKGQNGEEEFEEFQAWRTTGETCPEGTVPIRRTREEEMLRASSVRRFGRKGPIGSILRTDTTSNFHEHAVGYVNGDRYYGAKASMNVWAPHVANTQEFSLSQMWIISGSFGGDLNSIEAGWQISPEIYGDNRPRFFTYWTSDAYRTTGCYNLLCSGFVQTNNRISIGAAISPTSSYGGRQYDISILIWKEVSNNLVYRIRSVGIGGYNLDQGY
;
A
#
# COMPACT_ATOMS: atom_id res chain seq x y z
N MET A 1 2.28 2.36 20.38
CA MET A 1 3.65 2.86 20.17
C MET A 1 3.58 4.20 19.44
N GLN A 2 4.44 5.13 19.79
CA GLN A 2 4.52 6.43 19.12
C GLN A 2 5.75 6.40 18.19
N SER A 3 5.51 6.60 16.92
CA SER A 3 6.57 6.68 15.90
C SER A 3 7.29 8.04 15.96
N PRO A 4 8.58 8.11 15.61
CA PRO A 4 9.32 9.39 15.55
C PRO A 4 8.73 10.42 14.58
N ASP A 5 7.97 9.99 13.59
CA ASP A 5 7.25 10.84 12.64
C ASP A 5 5.91 11.35 13.16
N GLY A 6 5.53 10.97 14.38
CA GLY A 6 4.30 11.37 15.04
C GLY A 6 3.11 10.43 14.80
N ASP A 7 3.27 9.37 14.02
CA ASP A 7 2.24 8.34 13.90
C ASP A 7 2.06 7.57 15.20
N ILE A 8 0.85 7.08 15.43
CA ILE A 8 0.55 6.13 16.50
C ILE A 8 0.29 4.77 15.87
N ILE A 9 1.06 3.78 16.29
CA ILE A 9 0.92 2.40 15.84
C ILE A 9 0.32 1.57 16.97
N ASP A 10 -0.83 0.99 16.72
CA ASP A 10 -1.53 0.08 17.62
C ASP A 10 -1.22 -1.37 17.25
N CYS A 11 -0.80 -2.16 18.23
CA CYS A 11 -0.66 -3.60 18.07
C CYS A 11 -2.03 -4.26 18.33
N VAL A 12 -2.72 -4.57 17.26
CA VAL A 12 -4.08 -5.13 17.32
C VAL A 12 -4.02 -6.65 17.19
N LEU A 13 -4.76 -7.37 17.99
CA LEU A 13 -4.88 -8.83 17.86
C LEU A 13 -5.31 -9.18 16.44
N THR A 14 -4.63 -10.12 15.81
CA THR A 14 -4.77 -10.43 14.38
C THR A 14 -6.24 -10.70 13.99
N HIS A 15 -7.01 -11.34 14.87
CA HIS A 15 -8.43 -11.63 14.65
C HIS A 15 -9.38 -10.46 14.96
N LYS A 16 -8.86 -9.32 15.48
CA LYS A 16 -9.64 -8.12 15.80
C LYS A 16 -9.38 -6.95 14.84
N GLN A 17 -8.64 -7.19 13.77
CA GLN A 17 -8.41 -6.14 12.78
C GLN A 17 -9.68 -5.82 11.96
N PRO A 18 -9.83 -4.63 11.40
CA PRO A 18 -11.04 -4.18 10.67
C PRO A 18 -11.45 -5.07 9.50
N ALA A 19 -10.52 -5.86 8.95
CA ALA A 19 -10.80 -6.80 7.88
C ALA A 19 -11.96 -7.75 8.21
N PHE A 20 -12.07 -8.20 9.47
CA PHE A 20 -13.09 -9.16 9.91
C PHE A 20 -14.46 -8.57 10.18
N ASP A 21 -14.62 -7.25 9.99
CA ASP A 21 -15.94 -6.61 9.92
C ASP A 21 -16.64 -6.87 8.59
N HIS A 22 -15.89 -7.36 7.57
CA HIS A 22 -16.47 -7.73 6.29
C HIS A 22 -17.42 -8.93 6.44
N PRO A 23 -18.66 -8.86 5.88
CA PRO A 23 -19.65 -9.94 6.06
C PRO A 23 -19.14 -11.33 5.70
N LEU A 24 -18.32 -11.45 4.65
CA LEU A 24 -17.73 -12.71 4.20
C LEU A 24 -16.58 -13.24 5.09
N LEU A 25 -15.99 -12.36 5.92
CA LEU A 25 -14.87 -12.70 6.80
C LEU A 25 -15.28 -12.81 8.27
N ARG A 26 -16.52 -12.41 8.59
CA ARG A 26 -17.03 -12.43 9.96
C ARG A 26 -16.97 -13.84 10.56
N GLY A 27 -16.30 -13.96 11.69
CA GLY A 27 -16.13 -15.25 12.38
C GLY A 27 -15.03 -16.15 11.80
N GLN A 28 -14.36 -15.72 10.73
CA GLN A 28 -13.17 -16.41 10.25
C GLN A 28 -11.96 -16.02 11.10
N LYS A 29 -10.97 -16.90 11.11
CA LYS A 29 -9.65 -16.63 11.67
C LYS A 29 -8.67 -16.35 10.53
N PRO A 30 -7.62 -15.55 10.77
CA PRO A 30 -6.51 -15.48 9.83
C PRO A 30 -6.01 -16.88 9.52
N LEU A 31 -5.64 -17.13 8.27
CA LEU A 31 -4.99 -18.38 7.91
C LEU A 31 -3.64 -18.43 8.62
N ASP A 32 -3.42 -19.48 9.41
CA ASP A 32 -2.15 -19.72 10.11
C ASP A 32 -1.05 -20.19 9.14
N ASP A 33 -1.41 -20.53 7.91
CA ASP A 33 -0.47 -21.00 6.90
C ASP A 33 0.39 -19.83 6.40
N HIS A 34 1.68 -19.99 6.49
CA HIS A 34 2.63 -19.13 5.79
C HIS A 34 2.36 -19.27 4.28
N PRO A 35 2.06 -18.16 3.58
CA PRO A 35 1.75 -18.22 2.16
C PRO A 35 2.94 -18.80 1.40
N GLU A 36 2.69 -19.79 0.54
CA GLU A 36 3.72 -20.29 -0.36
C GLU A 36 4.14 -19.19 -1.32
N ILE A 37 5.42 -18.86 -1.27
CA ILE A 37 6.02 -17.90 -2.18
C ILE A 37 6.17 -18.57 -3.55
N PRO A 38 5.86 -17.87 -4.66
CA PRO A 38 6.03 -18.44 -5.99
C PRO A 38 7.45 -18.96 -6.21
N LYS A 39 7.58 -20.14 -6.82
CA LYS A 39 8.87 -20.75 -7.12
C LYS A 39 9.77 -19.80 -7.91
N GLY A 40 11.04 -19.70 -7.51
CA GLY A 40 12.01 -18.78 -8.11
C GLY A 40 12.06 -17.38 -7.50
N GLN A 41 11.22 -17.08 -6.50
CA GLN A 41 11.33 -15.88 -5.69
C GLN A 41 11.99 -16.28 -4.35
N ASN A 42 13.21 -15.79 -4.10
CA ASN A 42 13.92 -16.09 -2.86
C ASN A 42 13.17 -15.51 -1.67
N GLY A 43 12.86 -16.36 -0.68
CA GLY A 43 12.07 -16.00 0.49
C GLY A 43 12.84 -15.28 1.60
N GLU A 44 14.16 -15.25 1.52
CA GLU A 44 15.06 -14.79 2.60
C GLU A 44 15.87 -13.58 2.16
N GLU A 45 15.21 -12.49 1.77
CA GLU A 45 15.89 -11.20 1.81
C GLU A 45 15.76 -10.66 3.25
N GLU A 46 16.89 -10.34 3.88
CA GLU A 46 16.90 -9.65 5.17
C GLU A 46 16.04 -8.40 5.07
N PHE A 47 15.00 -8.36 5.88
CA PHE A 47 14.13 -7.18 5.97
C PHE A 47 14.90 -6.08 6.68
N GLU A 48 15.58 -5.22 5.94
CA GLU A 48 15.98 -3.94 6.50
C GLU A 48 14.70 -3.17 6.93
N GLU A 49 14.76 -2.58 8.11
CA GLU A 49 13.65 -1.81 8.65
C GLU A 49 13.44 -0.55 7.81
N PHE A 50 12.34 -0.49 7.07
CA PHE A 50 12.07 0.59 6.13
C PHE A 50 10.96 1.54 6.58
N GLN A 51 10.45 1.39 7.78
CA GLN A 51 9.40 2.25 8.29
C GLN A 51 9.86 3.02 9.52
N ALA A 52 9.50 4.32 9.57
CA ALA A 52 9.92 5.24 10.62
C ALA A 52 9.64 4.71 12.05
N TRP A 53 8.51 4.06 12.27
CA TRP A 53 8.12 3.52 13.58
C TRP A 53 9.02 2.39 14.09
N ARG A 54 9.72 1.72 13.16
CA ARG A 54 10.65 0.62 13.48
C ARG A 54 12.04 1.08 13.87
N THR A 55 12.40 2.32 13.58
CA THR A 55 13.75 2.85 13.86
C THR A 55 14.08 2.91 15.35
N THR A 56 13.08 2.83 16.21
CA THR A 56 13.25 2.73 17.68
C THR A 56 13.50 1.29 18.16
N GLY A 57 13.48 0.30 17.27
CA GLY A 57 13.58 -1.13 17.60
C GLY A 57 12.30 -1.73 18.20
N GLU A 58 11.21 -0.97 18.27
CA GLU A 58 9.92 -1.47 18.74
C GLU A 58 9.28 -2.44 17.76
N THR A 59 8.61 -3.46 18.27
CA THR A 59 7.87 -4.45 17.48
C THR A 59 6.54 -4.76 18.12
N CYS A 60 5.57 -5.15 17.30
CA CYS A 60 4.33 -5.68 17.83
C CYS A 60 4.53 -7.11 18.35
N PRO A 61 3.93 -7.47 19.50
CA PRO A 61 3.96 -8.82 20.02
C PRO A 61 3.42 -9.86 19.03
N GLU A 62 3.86 -11.11 19.19
CA GLU A 62 3.31 -12.22 18.41
C GLU A 62 1.78 -12.32 18.57
N GLY A 63 1.09 -12.70 17.50
CA GLY A 63 -0.38 -12.74 17.46
C GLY A 63 -1.05 -11.37 17.29
N THR A 64 -0.27 -10.31 17.10
CA THR A 64 -0.78 -8.96 16.79
C THR A 64 -0.23 -8.41 15.48
N VAL A 65 -0.92 -7.45 14.91
CA VAL A 65 -0.49 -6.72 13.71
C VAL A 65 -0.43 -5.22 13.99
N PRO A 66 0.58 -4.50 13.44
CA PRO A 66 0.69 -3.06 13.63
C PRO A 66 -0.30 -2.33 12.71
N ILE A 67 -1.21 -1.61 13.31
CA ILE A 67 -2.18 -0.78 12.60
C ILE A 67 -1.91 0.69 12.91
N ARG A 68 -1.67 1.48 11.87
CA ARG A 68 -1.56 2.93 12.02
C ARG A 68 -2.91 3.50 12.42
N ARG A 69 -2.92 4.22 13.53
CA ARG A 69 -4.13 4.87 14.03
C ARG A 69 -4.52 6.03 13.14
N THR A 70 -5.75 5.99 12.62
CA THR A 70 -6.36 7.14 11.93
C THR A 70 -6.76 8.18 12.98
N ARG A 71 -6.42 9.44 12.74
CA ARG A 71 -6.80 10.56 13.61
C ARG A 71 -8.09 11.22 13.11
N GLU A 72 -8.83 11.81 14.00
CA GLU A 72 -10.04 12.56 13.65
C GLU A 72 -9.74 13.68 12.63
N GLU A 73 -8.64 14.39 12.81
CA GLU A 73 -8.18 15.44 11.88
C GLU A 73 -7.96 14.94 10.46
N GLU A 74 -7.53 13.68 10.29
CA GLU A 74 -7.36 13.06 8.98
C GLU A 74 -8.72 12.81 8.32
N MET A 75 -9.68 12.35 9.08
CA MET A 75 -11.04 12.12 8.59
C MET A 75 -11.75 13.43 8.23
N LEU A 76 -11.50 14.51 8.98
CA LEU A 76 -12.10 15.82 8.75
C LEU A 76 -11.54 16.54 7.51
N ARG A 77 -10.37 16.13 6.99
CA ARG A 77 -9.84 16.67 5.72
C ARG A 77 -10.60 16.17 4.50
N ALA A 78 -11.21 15.01 4.58
CA ALA A 78 -12.00 14.48 3.48
C ALA A 78 -13.31 15.24 3.32
N SER A 79 -13.82 15.33 2.09
CA SER A 79 -15.11 15.97 1.77
C SER A 79 -16.30 15.32 2.48
N SER A 80 -16.16 14.09 2.95
CA SER A 80 -17.07 13.40 3.86
C SER A 80 -16.37 12.17 4.45
N VAL A 81 -16.78 11.75 5.66
CA VAL A 81 -16.29 10.54 6.33
C VAL A 81 -16.46 9.29 5.43
N ARG A 82 -17.52 9.22 4.64
CA ARG A 82 -17.76 8.10 3.72
C ARG A 82 -16.77 8.04 2.56
N ARG A 83 -16.16 9.17 2.19
CA ARG A 83 -15.18 9.27 1.10
C ARG A 83 -13.75 9.16 1.59
N PHE A 84 -13.54 9.29 2.90
CA PHE A 84 -12.20 9.18 3.47
C PHE A 84 -11.55 7.84 3.09
N GLY A 85 -10.35 7.92 2.52
CA GLY A 85 -9.61 6.75 2.06
C GLY A 85 -10.23 6.00 0.87
N ARG A 86 -11.11 6.61 0.10
CA ARG A 86 -11.71 6.01 -1.10
C ARG A 86 -11.43 6.84 -2.33
N LYS A 87 -11.09 6.15 -3.42
CA LYS A 87 -11.05 6.76 -4.76
C LYS A 87 -12.48 7.03 -5.23
N GLY A 88 -12.65 8.07 -6.03
CA GLY A 88 -13.93 8.35 -6.68
C GLY A 88 -14.25 7.34 -7.80
N PRO A 89 -15.51 7.25 -8.26
CA PRO A 89 -15.88 6.42 -9.40
C PRO A 89 -15.06 6.76 -10.65
N ILE A 90 -14.80 5.76 -11.49
CA ILE A 90 -13.94 5.86 -12.70
C ILE A 90 -14.26 7.06 -13.60
N GLY A 91 -15.52 7.50 -13.67
CA GLY A 91 -15.88 8.71 -14.42
C GLY A 91 -15.22 9.99 -13.91
N SER A 92 -14.79 10.02 -12.65
CA SER A 92 -13.95 11.08 -12.08
C SER A 92 -12.46 10.78 -12.21
N ILE A 93 -12.07 9.51 -12.31
CA ILE A 93 -10.67 9.06 -12.42
C ILE A 93 -10.19 9.11 -13.88
N LEU A 94 -11.03 8.77 -14.86
CA LEU A 94 -10.70 8.96 -16.27
C LEU A 94 -10.45 10.43 -16.63
N ARG A 95 -10.97 11.36 -15.83
CA ARG A 95 -10.58 12.76 -15.92
C ARG A 95 -9.20 13.04 -15.33
N THR A 96 -8.67 12.17 -14.48
CA THR A 96 -7.33 12.30 -13.90
C THR A 96 -6.23 11.69 -14.77
N ASP A 97 -6.55 10.77 -15.66
CA ASP A 97 -5.59 10.19 -16.62
C ASP A 97 -5.52 10.93 -17.97
N THR A 98 -6.31 11.97 -18.15
CA THR A 98 -6.19 12.83 -19.32
C THR A 98 -5.33 14.05 -19.00
N THR A 99 -4.58 14.52 -19.98
CA THR A 99 -3.70 15.70 -19.93
C THR A 99 -4.35 16.99 -19.41
N SER A 100 -5.63 16.97 -19.10
CA SER A 100 -6.42 18.09 -18.56
C SER A 100 -6.39 18.24 -17.03
N ASN A 101 -5.76 17.32 -16.28
CA ASN A 101 -5.85 17.31 -14.82
C ASN A 101 -4.60 17.76 -14.10
N PHE A 102 -3.61 18.27 -14.82
CA PHE A 102 -2.33 18.73 -14.25
C PHE A 102 -1.52 17.64 -13.53
N HIS A 103 -1.85 16.35 -13.70
CA HIS A 103 -1.04 15.24 -13.22
C HIS A 103 -0.17 14.70 -14.36
N GLU A 104 1.08 14.42 -14.04
CA GLU A 104 2.01 13.79 -14.96
C GLU A 104 2.07 12.28 -14.65
N HIS A 105 2.03 11.45 -15.69
CA HIS A 105 2.02 10.00 -15.56
C HIS A 105 3.11 9.37 -16.42
N ALA A 106 3.84 8.41 -15.83
CA ALA A 106 4.67 7.48 -16.56
C ALA A 106 4.12 6.07 -16.28
N VAL A 107 3.61 5.40 -17.31
CA VAL A 107 2.91 4.13 -17.15
C VAL A 107 3.49 3.08 -18.09
N GLY A 108 3.88 1.93 -17.54
CA GLY A 108 4.22 0.73 -18.28
C GLY A 108 3.10 -0.30 -18.19
N TYR A 109 2.76 -0.93 -19.33
CA TYR A 109 1.76 -1.98 -19.38
C TYR A 109 2.37 -3.29 -19.84
N VAL A 110 1.94 -4.37 -19.21
CA VAL A 110 2.18 -5.73 -19.70
C VAL A 110 0.82 -6.35 -19.97
N ASN A 111 0.60 -6.75 -21.21
CA ASN A 111 -0.63 -7.40 -21.65
C ASN A 111 -0.33 -8.85 -22.04
N GLY A 112 -1.22 -9.77 -21.68
CA GLY A 112 -1.12 -11.18 -22.02
C GLY A 112 -2.41 -11.91 -21.65
N ASP A 113 -2.40 -13.23 -21.73
CA ASP A 113 -3.61 -14.00 -21.48
C ASP A 113 -3.96 -14.08 -19.99
N ARG A 114 -2.98 -14.38 -19.14
CA ARG A 114 -3.20 -14.55 -17.70
C ARG A 114 -1.94 -14.23 -16.90
N TYR A 115 -2.09 -13.38 -15.89
CA TYR A 115 -1.05 -13.09 -14.89
C TYR A 115 -1.47 -13.60 -13.53
N TYR A 116 -0.55 -14.27 -12.84
CA TYR A 116 -0.74 -14.78 -11.49
C TYR A 116 -0.06 -13.91 -10.43
N GLY A 117 0.67 -12.90 -10.87
CA GLY A 117 1.36 -11.96 -9.99
C GLY A 117 2.30 -11.05 -10.75
N ALA A 118 2.88 -10.12 -10.02
CA ALA A 118 3.92 -9.22 -10.49
C ALA A 118 4.85 -8.83 -9.33
N LYS A 119 6.13 -8.60 -9.64
CA LYS A 119 7.12 -8.04 -8.72
C LYS A 119 7.71 -6.78 -9.32
N ALA A 120 7.87 -5.76 -8.50
CA ALA A 120 8.55 -4.53 -8.89
C ALA A 120 9.35 -3.96 -7.72
N SER A 121 10.51 -3.39 -8.03
CA SER A 121 11.26 -2.53 -7.12
C SER A 121 11.02 -1.08 -7.52
N MET A 122 10.70 -0.24 -6.55
CA MET A 122 10.31 1.15 -6.74
C MET A 122 11.20 2.04 -5.89
N ASN A 123 11.90 2.96 -6.54
CA ASN A 123 12.73 3.94 -5.84
C ASN A 123 11.84 4.87 -5.00
N VAL A 124 12.19 5.05 -3.72
CA VAL A 124 11.38 5.83 -2.77
C VAL A 124 11.90 7.24 -2.69
N TRP A 125 11.08 8.19 -3.07
CA TRP A 125 11.36 9.62 -3.01
C TRP A 125 10.41 10.34 -2.06
N ALA A 126 10.81 11.52 -1.62
CA ALA A 126 9.97 12.40 -0.81
C ALA A 126 9.76 13.75 -1.52
N PRO A 127 9.13 13.78 -2.73
CA PRO A 127 8.84 15.03 -3.38
C PRO A 127 7.84 15.85 -2.56
N HIS A 128 8.03 17.16 -2.53
CA HIS A 128 7.06 18.07 -1.92
C HIS A 128 5.89 18.27 -2.88
N VAL A 129 4.66 18.10 -2.39
CA VAL A 129 3.44 18.47 -3.09
C VAL A 129 2.93 19.82 -2.56
N ALA A 130 2.44 20.69 -3.45
CA ALA A 130 2.20 22.10 -3.13
C ALA A 130 0.94 22.33 -2.30
N ASN A 131 -0.05 21.46 -2.41
CA ASN A 131 -1.31 21.58 -1.67
C ASN A 131 -1.85 20.23 -1.22
N THR A 132 -2.88 20.26 -0.37
CA THR A 132 -3.47 19.05 0.23
C THR A 132 -4.20 18.12 -0.75
N GLN A 133 -4.53 18.60 -1.93
CA GLN A 133 -5.24 17.79 -2.95
C GLN A 133 -4.27 17.16 -3.96
N GLU A 134 -3.01 17.56 -3.93
CA GLU A 134 -1.97 16.97 -4.76
C GLU A 134 -1.41 15.70 -4.10
N PHE A 135 -0.87 14.85 -4.93
CA PHE A 135 -0.21 13.62 -4.48
C PHE A 135 0.94 13.27 -5.43
N SER A 136 1.86 12.48 -4.90
CA SER A 136 2.90 11.81 -5.69
C SER A 136 2.98 10.35 -5.27
N LEU A 137 3.12 9.44 -6.24
CA LEU A 137 3.17 8.02 -5.94
C LEU A 137 3.99 7.23 -6.97
N SER A 138 4.46 6.06 -6.55
CA SER A 138 4.92 4.98 -7.42
C SER A 138 4.22 3.71 -6.99
N GLN A 139 3.60 3.01 -7.93
CA GLN A 139 2.75 1.86 -7.62
C GLN A 139 2.76 0.81 -8.71
N MET A 140 2.38 -0.39 -8.31
CA MET A 140 2.08 -1.51 -9.19
C MET A 140 0.59 -1.84 -9.09
N TRP A 141 -0.04 -2.09 -10.24
CA TRP A 141 -1.43 -2.53 -10.33
C TRP A 141 -1.50 -3.93 -10.93
N ILE A 142 -2.30 -4.79 -10.30
CA ILE A 142 -2.82 -6.00 -10.95
C ILE A 142 -4.30 -5.76 -11.21
N ILE A 143 -4.69 -5.82 -12.47
CA ILE A 143 -6.04 -5.48 -12.90
C ILE A 143 -6.70 -6.64 -13.65
N SER A 144 -8.01 -6.70 -13.55
CA SER A 144 -8.89 -7.55 -14.34
C SER A 144 -10.15 -6.77 -14.69
N GLY A 145 -10.73 -7.07 -15.85
CA GLY A 145 -11.86 -6.30 -16.36
C GLY A 145 -11.43 -5.02 -17.08
N SER A 146 -12.37 -4.12 -17.27
CA SER A 146 -12.20 -2.88 -18.02
C SER A 146 -12.44 -1.64 -17.15
N PHE A 147 -11.73 -0.57 -17.44
CA PHE A 147 -11.90 0.70 -16.76
C PHE A 147 -13.32 1.31 -16.90
N GLY A 148 -14.15 0.78 -17.79
CA GLY A 148 -15.50 1.28 -18.06
C GLY A 148 -16.58 0.78 -17.12
N GLY A 149 -16.38 -0.28 -16.35
CA GLY A 149 -17.51 -0.77 -15.55
C GLY A 149 -17.29 -1.96 -14.64
N ASP A 150 -16.34 -2.85 -14.94
CA ASP A 150 -16.10 -4.10 -14.22
C ASP A 150 -14.66 -4.27 -13.73
N LEU A 151 -13.93 -3.15 -13.56
CA LEU A 151 -12.57 -3.16 -13.10
C LEU A 151 -12.47 -3.76 -11.69
N ASN A 152 -11.61 -4.75 -11.58
CA ASN A 152 -11.05 -5.22 -10.32
C ASN A 152 -9.59 -4.82 -10.27
N SER A 153 -9.14 -4.20 -9.19
CA SER A 153 -7.74 -3.86 -9.01
C SER A 153 -7.22 -4.22 -7.63
N ILE A 154 -5.94 -4.56 -7.61
CA ILE A 154 -5.11 -4.60 -6.41
C ILE A 154 -3.91 -3.73 -6.70
N GLU A 155 -3.65 -2.79 -5.82
CA GLU A 155 -2.65 -1.77 -5.98
C GLU A 155 -1.75 -1.76 -4.75
N ALA A 156 -0.45 -1.60 -4.94
CA ALA A 156 0.50 -1.40 -3.85
C ALA A 156 1.70 -0.58 -4.31
N GLY A 157 2.24 0.21 -3.40
CA GLY A 157 3.35 1.09 -3.68
C GLY A 157 3.65 2.03 -2.52
N TRP A 158 4.27 3.15 -2.84
CA TRP A 158 4.37 4.27 -1.92
C TRP A 158 3.65 5.50 -2.47
N GLN A 159 3.13 6.31 -1.57
CA GLN A 159 2.48 7.57 -1.93
C GLN A 159 2.76 8.67 -0.91
N ILE A 160 2.77 9.90 -1.40
CA ILE A 160 2.64 11.11 -0.62
C ILE A 160 1.24 11.65 -0.89
N SER A 161 0.44 11.79 0.15
CA SER A 161 -0.94 12.28 0.04
C SER A 161 -1.31 13.06 1.30
N PRO A 162 -1.10 14.39 1.32
CA PRO A 162 -1.47 15.21 2.46
C PRO A 162 -2.97 15.18 2.78
N GLU A 163 -3.83 14.92 1.80
CA GLU A 163 -5.26 14.73 2.02
C GLU A 163 -5.53 13.56 2.98
N ILE A 164 -4.85 12.43 2.77
CA ILE A 164 -5.07 11.22 3.59
C ILE A 164 -4.30 11.32 4.91
N TYR A 165 -3.02 11.73 4.87
CA TYR A 165 -2.11 11.57 6.00
C TYR A 165 -1.77 12.88 6.73
N GLY A 166 -1.96 14.03 6.08
CA GLY A 166 -1.68 15.36 6.66
C GLY A 166 -0.23 15.78 6.60
N ASP A 167 0.61 15.03 5.89
CA ASP A 167 2.03 15.34 5.74
C ASP A 167 2.55 15.03 4.31
N ASN A 168 3.80 15.40 4.03
CA ASN A 168 4.50 15.15 2.77
C ASN A 168 5.51 13.99 2.90
N ARG A 169 5.19 12.92 3.60
CA ARG A 169 6.05 11.75 3.75
C ARG A 169 5.60 10.63 2.82
N PRO A 170 6.54 9.93 2.16
CA PRO A 170 6.19 8.74 1.42
C PRO A 170 5.73 7.65 2.39
N ARG A 171 4.61 7.04 2.09
CA ARG A 171 3.97 6.03 2.93
C ARG A 171 3.68 4.79 2.14
N PHE A 172 3.99 3.62 2.69
CA PHE A 172 3.59 2.35 2.09
C PHE A 172 2.07 2.25 2.07
N PHE A 173 1.49 2.00 0.91
CA PHE A 173 0.06 1.90 0.77
C PHE A 173 -0.38 0.67 -0.01
N THR A 174 -1.61 0.27 0.22
CA THR A 174 -2.36 -0.69 -0.58
C THR A 174 -3.71 -0.08 -0.95
N TYR A 175 -4.26 -0.49 -2.07
CA TYR A 175 -5.63 -0.22 -2.47
C TYR A 175 -6.24 -1.43 -3.16
N TRP A 176 -7.55 -1.58 -3.09
CA TRP A 176 -8.26 -2.59 -3.84
C TRP A 176 -9.65 -2.11 -4.25
N THR A 177 -10.19 -2.67 -5.33
CA THR A 177 -11.60 -2.54 -5.70
C THR A 177 -12.05 -3.78 -6.46
N SER A 178 -13.34 -4.10 -6.37
CA SER A 178 -13.98 -5.16 -7.13
C SER A 178 -15.16 -4.67 -7.98
N ASP A 179 -15.35 -3.36 -8.09
CA ASP A 179 -16.51 -2.75 -8.77
C ASP A 179 -16.19 -1.41 -9.40
N ALA A 180 -14.96 -1.23 -9.87
CA ALA A 180 -14.52 0.01 -10.50
C ALA A 180 -14.67 1.24 -9.58
N TYR A 181 -14.29 1.11 -8.31
CA TYR A 181 -14.32 2.16 -7.28
C TYR A 181 -15.73 2.73 -6.96
N ARG A 182 -16.78 2.00 -7.28
CA ARG A 182 -18.17 2.49 -7.05
C ARG A 182 -18.54 2.41 -5.58
N THR A 183 -18.41 1.25 -4.98
CA THR A 183 -18.83 0.98 -3.60
C THR A 183 -17.78 0.23 -2.79
N THR A 184 -16.90 -0.54 -3.45
CA THR A 184 -15.91 -1.39 -2.82
C THR A 184 -14.53 -0.74 -2.80
N GLY A 185 -13.72 -1.15 -1.82
CA GLY A 185 -12.32 -0.80 -1.71
C GLY A 185 -12.03 0.46 -0.93
N CYS A 186 -10.80 0.56 -0.51
CA CYS A 186 -10.23 1.71 0.18
C CYS A 186 -8.70 1.63 0.20
N TYR A 187 -8.09 2.72 0.61
CA TYR A 187 -6.68 2.75 0.97
C TYR A 187 -6.43 1.99 2.27
N ASN A 188 -5.36 1.23 2.29
CA ASN A 188 -4.80 0.61 3.49
C ASN A 188 -5.84 -0.27 4.22
N LEU A 189 -6.00 -0.04 5.52
CA LEU A 189 -6.96 -0.73 6.39
C LEU A 189 -8.16 0.16 6.76
N LEU A 190 -8.46 1.20 5.95
CA LEU A 190 -9.52 2.16 6.21
C LEU A 190 -10.94 1.60 5.97
N CYS A 191 -11.04 0.43 5.38
CA CYS A 191 -12.27 -0.38 5.32
C CYS A 191 -11.92 -1.86 5.43
N SER A 192 -12.94 -2.69 5.58
CA SER A 192 -12.80 -4.15 5.61
C SER A 192 -12.41 -4.72 4.24
N GLY A 193 -11.74 -5.88 4.23
CA GLY A 193 -11.40 -6.64 3.01
C GLY A 193 -9.93 -6.99 2.88
N PHE A 194 -9.02 -6.19 3.43
CA PHE A 194 -7.60 -6.54 3.47
C PHE A 194 -7.22 -7.10 4.84
N VAL A 195 -6.71 -8.33 4.87
CA VAL A 195 -6.23 -8.99 6.09
C VAL A 195 -4.72 -8.84 6.19
N GLN A 196 -4.25 -8.13 7.21
CA GLN A 196 -2.82 -8.03 7.50
C GLN A 196 -2.38 -9.22 8.37
N THR A 197 -1.32 -9.90 7.98
CA THR A 197 -0.75 -11.03 8.73
C THR A 197 0.66 -10.74 9.25
N ASN A 198 1.35 -9.74 8.70
CA ASN A 198 2.71 -9.37 9.09
C ASN A 198 2.69 -8.47 10.32
N ASN A 199 3.54 -8.77 11.31
CA ASN A 199 3.67 -7.99 12.54
C ASN A 199 4.81 -6.94 12.51
N ARG A 200 5.49 -6.79 11.38
CA ARG A 200 6.63 -5.87 11.22
C ARG A 200 6.33 -4.67 10.33
N ILE A 201 5.30 -4.75 9.47
CA ILE A 201 4.97 -3.71 8.51
C ILE A 201 3.61 -3.13 8.87
N SER A 202 3.54 -1.82 9.06
CA SER A 202 2.29 -1.09 9.24
C SER A 202 1.88 -0.43 7.92
N ILE A 203 0.74 -0.83 7.38
CA ILE A 203 0.22 -0.25 6.14
C ILE A 203 -0.22 1.20 6.43
N GLY A 204 0.21 2.13 5.59
CA GLY A 204 0.00 3.56 5.79
C GLY A 204 1.08 4.28 6.61
N ALA A 205 2.02 3.56 7.20
CA ALA A 205 3.13 4.17 7.93
C ALA A 205 4.20 4.75 6.99
N ALA A 206 4.89 5.79 7.46
CA ALA A 206 5.93 6.48 6.70
C ALA A 206 7.13 5.57 6.44
N ILE A 207 7.65 5.69 5.22
CA ILE A 207 8.87 5.01 4.77
C ILE A 207 10.08 5.89 5.10
N SER A 208 11.10 5.29 5.64
CA SER A 208 12.39 5.91 5.96
C SER A 208 13.47 4.83 5.94
N PRO A 209 14.62 5.10 5.31
CA PRO A 209 15.04 6.33 4.66
C PRO A 209 14.45 6.52 3.26
N THR A 210 14.65 7.71 2.68
CA THR A 210 14.26 8.05 1.30
C THR A 210 15.46 8.42 0.45
N SER A 211 15.32 8.26 -0.86
CA SER A 211 16.33 8.61 -1.84
C SER A 211 16.59 10.12 -1.89
N SER A 212 17.80 10.49 -2.24
CA SER A 212 18.21 11.88 -2.43
C SER A 212 18.91 12.07 -3.77
N TYR A 213 18.73 13.25 -4.39
CA TYR A 213 19.36 13.57 -5.65
C TYR A 213 20.89 13.68 -5.47
N GLY A 214 21.63 12.94 -6.30
CA GLY A 214 23.09 12.86 -6.17
C GLY A 214 23.59 12.15 -4.93
N GLY A 215 22.71 11.51 -4.16
CA GLY A 215 23.04 10.78 -2.93
C GLY A 215 22.57 9.32 -2.97
N ARG A 216 22.45 8.74 -1.79
CA ARG A 216 22.04 7.34 -1.62
C ARG A 216 20.62 7.13 -2.12
N GLN A 217 20.41 6.01 -2.79
CA GLN A 217 19.12 5.59 -3.33
C GLN A 217 18.54 4.46 -2.49
N TYR A 218 17.22 4.47 -2.34
CA TYR A 218 16.48 3.45 -1.60
C TYR A 218 15.24 3.02 -2.36
N ASP A 219 15.02 1.73 -2.46
CA ASP A 219 13.82 1.15 -3.11
C ASP A 219 13.11 0.20 -2.18
N ILE A 220 11.79 0.16 -2.35
CA ILE A 220 10.97 -0.93 -1.84
C ILE A 220 10.68 -1.93 -2.94
N SER A 221 10.80 -3.21 -2.63
CA SER A 221 10.38 -4.30 -3.50
C SER A 221 9.02 -4.83 -3.06
N ILE A 222 8.09 -4.91 -3.98
CA ILE A 222 6.72 -5.39 -3.73
C ILE A 222 6.45 -6.57 -4.64
N LEU A 223 5.92 -7.64 -4.06
CA LEU A 223 5.42 -8.80 -4.76
C LEU A 223 3.91 -8.93 -4.49
N ILE A 224 3.11 -8.96 -5.54
CA ILE A 224 1.69 -9.29 -5.50
C ILE A 224 1.50 -10.59 -6.25
N TRP A 225 0.83 -11.58 -5.66
CA TRP A 225 0.54 -12.83 -6.34
C TRP A 225 -0.81 -13.39 -5.92
N LYS A 226 -1.36 -14.21 -6.80
CA LYS A 226 -2.59 -14.97 -6.55
C LYS A 226 -2.22 -16.33 -5.98
N GLU A 227 -2.76 -16.67 -4.84
CA GLU A 227 -2.66 -18.02 -4.30
C GLU A 227 -3.68 -18.93 -4.99
N VAL A 228 -3.22 -20.09 -5.43
CA VAL A 228 -4.04 -21.04 -6.21
C VAL A 228 -4.80 -22.03 -5.30
N SER A 229 -4.61 -21.95 -3.98
CA SER A 229 -5.38 -22.75 -3.04
C SER A 229 -6.85 -22.33 -3.01
N ASN A 230 -7.73 -23.24 -2.74
CA ASN A 230 -9.20 -23.29 -2.78
C ASN A 230 -10.04 -22.00 -2.68
N ASN A 231 -9.47 -20.85 -2.41
CA ASN A 231 -10.08 -19.52 -2.42
C ASN A 231 -9.19 -18.55 -3.18
N LEU A 232 -9.80 -17.74 -4.04
CA LEU A 232 -9.17 -16.68 -4.81
C LEU A 232 -8.61 -15.57 -3.89
N VAL A 233 -7.47 -15.82 -3.27
CA VAL A 233 -6.81 -14.86 -2.40
C VAL A 233 -5.63 -14.26 -3.14
N TYR A 234 -5.56 -12.93 -3.20
CA TYR A 234 -4.35 -12.21 -3.61
C TYR A 234 -3.53 -11.88 -2.38
N ARG A 235 -2.22 -12.06 -2.51
CA ARG A 235 -1.28 -11.75 -1.46
C ARG A 235 -0.39 -10.59 -1.89
N ILE A 236 -0.08 -9.73 -0.94
CA ILE A 236 0.87 -8.64 -1.11
C ILE A 236 1.98 -8.82 -0.10
N ARG A 237 3.22 -8.83 -0.57
CA ARG A 237 4.41 -8.85 0.26
C ARG A 237 5.31 -7.68 -0.12
N SER A 238 5.71 -6.88 0.86
CA SER A 238 6.86 -5.99 0.73
C SER A 238 8.12 -6.75 1.13
N VAL A 239 9.15 -6.67 0.31
CA VAL A 239 10.37 -7.48 0.41
C VAL A 239 11.54 -6.65 0.92
N GLY A 240 11.30 -5.56 1.66
CA GLY A 240 12.36 -4.76 2.26
C GLY A 240 12.81 -3.56 1.43
N ILE A 241 13.73 -2.77 1.98
CA ILE A 241 14.44 -1.68 1.29
C ILE A 241 15.85 -2.13 0.93
N GLY A 242 16.18 -2.06 -0.37
CA GLY A 242 17.55 -2.06 -0.85
C GLY A 242 18.11 -0.64 -0.89
N GLY A 243 19.30 -0.41 -0.36
CA GLY A 243 20.02 0.85 -0.49
C GLY A 243 21.22 0.67 -1.44
N TYR A 244 21.39 1.56 -2.42
CA TYR A 244 22.54 1.56 -3.32
C TYR A 244 23.04 2.98 -3.63
N ASN A 245 24.32 3.09 -3.89
CA ASN A 245 24.90 4.31 -4.44
C ASN A 245 24.88 4.20 -5.96
N LEU A 246 24.40 5.23 -6.63
CA LEU A 246 24.66 5.39 -8.05
C LEU A 246 26.15 5.71 -8.15
N ASP A 247 26.98 4.71 -8.45
CA ASP A 247 28.36 4.99 -8.85
C ASP A 247 28.30 5.90 -10.08
N GLN A 248 28.98 7.04 -9.95
CA GLN A 248 29.13 8.01 -11.02
C GLN A 248 29.99 7.39 -12.13
N GLY A 249 29.39 6.50 -12.90
CA GLY A 249 29.98 5.95 -14.09
C GLY A 249 29.08 6.28 -15.27
N TYR A 250 29.15 7.54 -15.71
CA TYR A 250 29.05 7.96 -17.13
C TYR A 250 29.36 9.44 -17.23
#